data_1b47b98193353dcd9cbdec8d65aa82fd
#
_entry.id   1b47b98193353dcd9cbdec8d65aa82fd
#
_cell.length_a   1.000
_cell.length_b   1.000
_cell.length_c   1.000
_cell.angle_alpha   90.00
_cell.angle_beta   90.00
_cell.angle_gamma   90.00
#
_symmetry.space_group_name_H-M   'P 1'
#
loop_
_entity.id
_entity.type
_entity.pdbx_description
1 polymer ?
#
loop_
_entity_poly.entity_id
_entity_poly.type
_entity_poly.pdbx_seq_one_letter_code
_entity_poly.pdbx_strand_id
1 'polypeptide(L)'
;NVANDIPDRVIGDELRLTQILNNLGSNAVKFTEQGYVGIEVTLNMKLDDEIELFFMVVDTGIGLAQEDKDKLFKSFSQVDASITRKFGGTGLGLSITKELVNMMKGKIWADGEKGRGSSFNFTIRLKLEPNDEEHIEESPIRTWKSSTNVNKIVAEQDLMYEFGSDINKREIRNYFEKMNISMDMDNWQKTESFAATVKQLTAGGSKELQRAVFKMEMSIRKADYEKSRECSERVKEMLREEIKDIVM
;
A
#
# COMPACT_ATOMS: atom_id res chain seq x y z
N ASN A 1 0.61 -8.87 0.91
CA ASN A 1 1.59 -8.42 1.89
C ASN A 1 0.86 -7.69 3.02
N VAL A 2 1.09 -8.08 4.29
CA VAL A 2 0.49 -7.47 5.49
C VAL A 2 1.64 -7.04 6.39
N ALA A 3 1.62 -5.78 6.84
CA ALA A 3 2.67 -5.24 7.71
C ALA A 3 2.64 -5.89 9.09
N ASN A 4 3.83 -6.12 9.66
CA ASN A 4 4.01 -6.85 10.93
C ASN A 4 3.56 -6.07 12.18
N ASP A 5 3.25 -4.78 12.04
CA ASP A 5 2.77 -3.90 13.11
C ASP A 5 1.25 -3.87 13.26
N ILE A 6 0.55 -4.64 12.41
CA ILE A 6 -0.89 -4.82 12.51
C ILE A 6 -1.18 -5.89 13.59
N PRO A 7 -2.07 -5.62 14.54
CA PRO A 7 -2.46 -6.63 15.54
C PRO A 7 -3.05 -7.89 14.89
N ASP A 8 -2.73 -9.06 15.47
CA ASP A 8 -3.22 -10.36 14.97
C ASP A 8 -4.75 -10.49 15.02
N ARG A 9 -5.40 -9.74 15.92
CA ARG A 9 -6.84 -9.74 16.08
C ARG A 9 -7.40 -8.32 16.10
N VAL A 10 -8.45 -8.12 15.33
CA VAL A 10 -9.19 -6.87 15.23
C VAL A 10 -10.68 -7.18 15.11
N ILE A 11 -11.52 -6.27 15.61
CA ILE A 11 -12.96 -6.40 15.54
C ILE A 11 -13.50 -5.50 14.42
N GLY A 12 -14.20 -6.10 13.47
CA GLY A 12 -14.78 -5.38 12.33
C GLY A 12 -15.76 -6.21 11.53
N ASP A 13 -16.27 -5.65 10.45
CA ASP A 13 -17.19 -6.32 9.54
C ASP A 13 -16.41 -7.07 8.45
N GLU A 14 -16.15 -8.36 8.71
CA GLU A 14 -15.43 -9.24 7.80
C GLU A 14 -16.13 -9.36 6.43
N LEU A 15 -17.47 -9.41 6.42
CA LEU A 15 -18.22 -9.56 5.18
C LEU A 15 -18.03 -8.34 4.26
N ARG A 16 -18.11 -7.13 4.82
CA ARG A 16 -17.87 -5.90 4.06
C ARG A 16 -16.45 -5.80 3.54
N LEU A 17 -15.45 -6.09 4.39
CA LEU A 17 -14.06 -6.09 3.98
C LEU A 17 -13.82 -7.10 2.86
N THR A 18 -14.33 -8.32 2.99
CA THR A 18 -14.26 -9.35 1.96
C THR A 18 -14.88 -8.89 0.65
N GLN A 19 -16.04 -8.22 0.70
CA GLN A 19 -16.71 -7.71 -0.49
C GLN A 19 -15.90 -6.59 -1.18
N ILE A 20 -15.31 -5.68 -0.41
CA ILE A 20 -14.40 -4.64 -0.93
C ILE A 20 -13.22 -5.29 -1.65
N LEU A 21 -12.51 -6.20 -0.98
CA LEU A 21 -11.30 -6.85 -1.53
C LEU A 21 -11.62 -7.70 -2.76
N ASN A 22 -12.71 -8.46 -2.73
CA ASN A 22 -13.15 -9.26 -3.89
C ASN A 22 -13.48 -8.38 -5.10
N ASN A 23 -14.15 -7.25 -4.90
CA ASN A 23 -14.47 -6.34 -6.01
C ASN A 23 -13.21 -5.68 -6.59
N LEU A 24 -12.33 -5.16 -5.75
CA LEU A 24 -11.09 -4.51 -6.21
C LEU A 24 -10.12 -5.54 -6.80
N GLY A 25 -9.93 -6.68 -6.15
CA GLY A 25 -9.03 -7.75 -6.62
C GLY A 25 -9.51 -8.37 -7.94
N SER A 26 -10.82 -8.65 -8.07
CA SER A 26 -11.37 -9.17 -9.33
C SER A 26 -11.24 -8.16 -10.48
N ASN A 27 -11.39 -6.86 -10.22
CA ASN A 27 -11.14 -5.82 -11.20
C ASN A 27 -9.65 -5.77 -11.61
N ALA A 28 -8.73 -5.82 -10.65
CA ALA A 28 -7.29 -5.85 -10.90
C ALA A 28 -6.90 -7.04 -11.80
N VAL A 29 -7.35 -8.26 -11.47
CA VAL A 29 -7.11 -9.46 -12.30
C VAL A 29 -7.75 -9.33 -13.68
N LYS A 30 -8.97 -8.82 -13.76
CA LYS A 30 -9.71 -8.66 -15.01
C LYS A 30 -9.04 -7.70 -15.99
N PHE A 31 -8.42 -6.64 -15.49
CA PHE A 31 -7.79 -5.60 -16.31
C PHE A 31 -6.28 -5.78 -16.50
N THR A 32 -5.71 -6.87 -15.97
CA THR A 32 -4.30 -7.25 -16.14
C THR A 32 -4.21 -8.51 -16.99
N GLU A 33 -3.93 -8.36 -18.28
CA GLU A 33 -3.76 -9.52 -19.19
C GLU A 33 -2.40 -10.21 -18.96
N GLN A 34 -1.36 -9.44 -18.67
CA GLN A 34 -0.01 -9.92 -18.35
C GLN A 34 0.61 -8.99 -17.29
N GLY A 35 1.35 -9.57 -16.34
CA GLY A 35 1.97 -8.82 -15.26
C GLY A 35 1.59 -9.36 -13.89
N TYR A 36 1.37 -8.47 -12.92
CA TYR A 36 1.03 -8.87 -11.56
C TYR A 36 -0.11 -8.04 -10.96
N VAL A 37 -0.74 -8.61 -9.95
CA VAL A 37 -1.71 -7.96 -9.05
C VAL A 37 -1.22 -8.18 -7.62
N GLY A 38 -1.20 -7.13 -6.82
CA GLY A 38 -0.78 -7.18 -5.43
C GLY A 38 -1.80 -6.53 -4.50
N ILE A 39 -1.83 -6.99 -3.25
CA ILE A 39 -2.59 -6.36 -2.18
C ILE A 39 -1.61 -6.09 -1.03
N GLU A 40 -1.54 -4.84 -0.60
CA GLU A 40 -0.75 -4.42 0.54
C GLU A 40 -1.66 -3.86 1.64
N VAL A 41 -1.34 -4.21 2.89
CA VAL A 41 -2.07 -3.74 4.07
C VAL A 41 -1.06 -3.19 5.06
N THR A 42 -1.25 -1.95 5.49
CA THR A 42 -0.39 -1.28 6.48
C THR A 42 -1.22 -0.61 7.57
N LEU A 43 -0.62 -0.45 8.74
CA LEU A 43 -1.20 0.33 9.82
C LEU A 43 -1.05 1.81 9.51
N ASN A 44 -2.17 2.51 9.27
CA ASN A 44 -2.17 3.95 8.99
C ASN A 44 -2.16 4.78 10.29
N MET A 45 -3.00 4.39 11.27
CA MET A 45 -3.11 5.09 12.54
C MET A 45 -3.55 4.13 13.65
N LYS A 46 -3.02 4.33 14.85
CA LYS A 46 -3.48 3.66 16.07
C LYS A 46 -4.10 4.70 17.00
N LEU A 47 -5.34 4.47 17.38
CA LEU A 47 -6.11 5.21 18.39
C LEU A 47 -6.19 4.35 19.66
N ASP A 48 -6.78 4.86 20.73
CA ASP A 48 -6.83 4.12 22.01
C ASP A 48 -7.53 2.77 21.88
N ASP A 49 -8.70 2.73 21.22
CA ASP A 49 -9.55 1.55 21.06
C ASP A 49 -9.82 1.16 19.58
N GLU A 50 -9.32 1.94 18.63
CA GLU A 50 -9.48 1.70 17.20
C GLU A 50 -8.11 1.75 16.48
N ILE A 51 -8.02 1.07 15.35
CA ILE A 51 -6.94 1.25 14.37
C ILE A 51 -7.53 1.63 13.03
N GLU A 52 -6.77 2.41 12.27
CA GLU A 52 -7.05 2.64 10.85
C GLU A 52 -6.03 1.89 10.02
N LEU A 53 -6.51 0.97 9.20
CA LEU A 53 -5.69 0.23 8.25
C LEU A 53 -5.79 0.89 6.88
N PHE A 54 -4.68 0.93 6.18
CA PHE A 54 -4.57 1.32 4.79
C PHE A 54 -4.39 0.07 3.93
N PHE A 55 -5.18 -0.01 2.87
CA PHE A 55 -5.14 -1.07 1.87
C PHE A 55 -4.80 -0.47 0.51
N MET A 56 -3.91 -1.14 -0.22
CA MET A 56 -3.58 -0.83 -1.61
C MET A 56 -3.75 -2.09 -2.45
N VAL A 57 -4.62 -2.04 -3.44
CA VAL A 57 -4.74 -3.06 -4.48
C VAL A 57 -4.11 -2.51 -5.74
N VAL A 58 -2.97 -3.06 -6.14
CA VAL A 58 -2.17 -2.61 -7.28
C VAL A 58 -2.23 -3.62 -8.41
N ASP A 59 -2.27 -3.12 -9.63
CA ASP A 59 -2.19 -3.91 -10.85
C ASP A 59 -1.26 -3.26 -11.89
N THR A 60 -0.71 -4.08 -12.77
CA THR A 60 0.11 -3.64 -13.92
C THR A 60 -0.66 -3.70 -15.24
N GLY A 61 -1.98 -3.58 -15.20
CA GLY A 61 -2.87 -3.69 -16.32
C GLY A 61 -2.96 -2.43 -17.19
N ILE A 62 -4.12 -2.22 -17.78
CA ILE A 62 -4.39 -1.11 -18.73
C ILE A 62 -4.23 0.29 -18.13
N GLY A 63 -4.24 0.41 -16.79
CA GLY A 63 -4.13 1.67 -16.06
C GLY A 63 -5.36 2.58 -16.19
N LEU A 64 -5.24 3.80 -15.67
CA LEU A 64 -6.29 4.79 -15.58
C LEU A 64 -5.90 6.08 -16.29
N ALA A 65 -6.84 6.65 -17.08
CA ALA A 65 -6.69 8.01 -17.58
C ALA A 65 -7.01 9.03 -16.47
N GLN A 66 -6.31 10.17 -16.46
CA GLN A 66 -6.48 11.20 -15.42
C GLN A 66 -7.93 11.71 -15.32
N GLU A 67 -8.59 11.89 -16.48
CA GLU A 67 -9.97 12.38 -16.62
C GLU A 67 -11.03 11.40 -16.09
N ASP A 68 -10.67 10.14 -15.87
CA ASP A 68 -11.60 9.11 -15.46
C ASP A 68 -11.56 8.86 -13.95
N LYS A 69 -10.50 9.26 -13.26
CA LYS A 69 -10.31 9.03 -11.83
C LYS A 69 -11.48 9.55 -10.98
N ASP A 70 -11.98 10.74 -11.28
CA ASP A 70 -13.09 11.37 -10.55
C ASP A 70 -14.46 10.72 -10.84
N LYS A 71 -14.55 9.94 -11.92
CA LYS A 71 -15.80 9.29 -12.36
C LYS A 71 -15.91 7.84 -11.88
N LEU A 72 -14.79 7.19 -11.54
CA LEU A 72 -14.72 5.76 -11.21
C LEU A 72 -15.68 5.32 -10.10
N PHE A 73 -15.89 6.16 -9.12
CA PHE A 73 -16.73 5.87 -7.95
C PHE A 73 -18.15 6.43 -8.05
N LYS A 74 -18.56 6.92 -9.23
CA LYS A 74 -19.95 7.35 -9.49
C LYS A 74 -20.77 6.15 -9.96
N SER A 75 -21.99 6.02 -9.46
CA SER A 75 -22.91 4.95 -9.87
C SER A 75 -23.18 5.02 -11.36
N PHE A 76 -23.21 3.85 -12.01
CA PHE A 76 -23.43 3.71 -13.47
C PHE A 76 -22.37 4.40 -14.35
N SER A 77 -21.23 4.79 -13.78
CA SER A 77 -20.12 5.33 -14.54
C SER A 77 -19.33 4.18 -15.17
N GLN A 78 -19.34 4.12 -16.48
CA GLN A 78 -18.51 3.24 -17.30
C GLN A 78 -17.56 4.11 -18.09
N VAL A 79 -16.27 3.99 -17.82
CA VAL A 79 -15.22 4.86 -18.34
C VAL A 79 -15.03 4.72 -19.84
N ASP A 80 -15.32 3.53 -20.41
CA ASP A 80 -15.16 3.30 -21.86
C ASP A 80 -16.13 2.22 -22.37
N ALA A 81 -16.95 2.57 -23.35
CA ALA A 81 -17.90 1.67 -24.00
C ALA A 81 -17.21 0.51 -24.75
N SER A 82 -15.92 0.66 -25.11
CA SER A 82 -15.12 -0.38 -25.77
C SER A 82 -14.65 -1.44 -24.78
N ILE A 83 -14.30 -1.03 -23.57
CA ILE A 83 -13.88 -1.90 -22.46
C ILE A 83 -15.06 -2.73 -21.97
N THR A 84 -16.24 -2.13 -21.91
CA THR A 84 -17.50 -2.79 -21.51
C THR A 84 -17.88 -3.95 -22.43
N ARG A 85 -17.64 -3.83 -23.72
CA ARG A 85 -17.90 -4.91 -24.69
C ARG A 85 -16.96 -6.11 -24.53
N LYS A 86 -15.70 -5.87 -24.13
CA LYS A 86 -14.69 -6.94 -23.97
C LYS A 86 -14.79 -7.63 -22.62
N PHE A 87 -15.08 -6.90 -21.55
CA PHE A 87 -14.94 -7.39 -20.18
C PHE A 87 -16.25 -7.43 -19.36
N GLY A 88 -17.33 -6.80 -19.81
CA GLY A 88 -18.64 -6.75 -19.13
C GLY A 88 -18.58 -6.05 -17.75
N GLY A 89 -19.76 -5.78 -17.20
CA GLY A 89 -19.87 -5.24 -15.82
C GLY A 89 -21.06 -4.27 -15.71
N THR A 90 -21.64 -4.18 -14.51
CA THR A 90 -22.81 -3.32 -14.25
C THR A 90 -22.44 -1.85 -14.01
N GLY A 91 -21.15 -1.54 -13.81
CA GLY A 91 -20.67 -0.22 -13.37
C GLY A 91 -21.05 0.15 -11.94
N LEU A 92 -21.54 -0.82 -11.16
CA LEU A 92 -21.96 -0.60 -9.77
C LEU A 92 -20.91 -1.02 -8.74
N GLY A 93 -19.94 -1.87 -9.13
CA GLY A 93 -18.98 -2.43 -8.19
C GLY A 93 -18.22 -1.38 -7.40
N LEU A 94 -17.58 -0.41 -8.07
CA LEU A 94 -16.79 0.62 -7.41
C LEU A 94 -17.61 1.59 -6.57
N SER A 95 -18.84 1.92 -6.98
CA SER A 95 -19.75 2.76 -6.19
C SER A 95 -20.21 2.03 -4.91
N ILE A 96 -20.51 0.74 -5.00
CA ILE A 96 -20.81 -0.11 -3.82
C ILE A 96 -19.59 -0.19 -2.91
N THR A 97 -18.40 -0.42 -3.47
CA THR A 97 -17.15 -0.43 -2.68
C THR A 97 -16.95 0.87 -1.92
N LYS A 98 -17.19 2.03 -2.54
CA LYS A 98 -17.12 3.32 -1.88
C LYS A 98 -18.08 3.43 -0.69
N GLU A 99 -19.33 2.98 -0.85
CA GLU A 99 -20.30 3.00 0.24
C GLU A 99 -19.87 2.05 1.39
N LEU A 100 -19.37 0.86 1.07
CA LEU A 100 -18.86 -0.07 2.09
C LEU A 100 -17.68 0.51 2.87
N VAL A 101 -16.73 1.14 2.18
CA VAL A 101 -15.60 1.83 2.81
C VAL A 101 -16.08 2.97 3.71
N ASN A 102 -17.04 3.81 3.24
CA ASN A 102 -17.65 4.86 4.04
C ASN A 102 -18.33 4.31 5.32
N MET A 103 -19.05 3.19 5.18
CA MET A 103 -19.68 2.51 6.34
C MET A 103 -18.66 1.98 7.35
N MET A 104 -17.43 1.69 6.91
CA MET A 104 -16.30 1.33 7.76
C MET A 104 -15.45 2.54 8.18
N LYS A 105 -16.02 3.76 8.12
CA LYS A 105 -15.40 5.04 8.53
C LYS A 105 -14.09 5.34 7.77
N GLY A 106 -13.94 4.85 6.55
CA GLY A 106 -12.75 5.00 5.73
C GLY A 106 -12.93 5.94 4.54
N LYS A 107 -11.92 5.96 3.70
CA LYS A 107 -11.86 6.70 2.42
C LYS A 107 -11.35 5.79 1.32
N ILE A 108 -11.77 6.00 0.07
CA ILE A 108 -11.28 5.28 -1.10
C ILE A 108 -10.91 6.25 -2.22
N TRP A 109 -9.82 5.98 -2.91
CA TRP A 109 -9.38 6.70 -4.11
C TRP A 109 -8.61 5.78 -5.04
N ALA A 110 -8.39 6.21 -6.27
CA ALA A 110 -7.63 5.47 -7.26
C ALA A 110 -6.55 6.36 -7.87
N ASP A 111 -5.39 5.74 -8.14
CA ASP A 111 -4.30 6.34 -8.88
C ASP A 111 -3.89 5.39 -10.02
N GLY A 112 -3.22 5.94 -11.04
CA GLY A 112 -2.75 5.14 -12.17
C GLY A 112 -2.41 6.00 -13.37
N GLU A 113 -1.76 5.36 -14.34
CA GLU A 113 -1.42 5.95 -15.63
C GLU A 113 -1.76 4.95 -16.72
N LYS A 114 -2.38 5.42 -17.81
CA LYS A 114 -2.78 4.56 -18.92
C LYS A 114 -1.58 3.77 -19.49
N GLY A 115 -1.70 2.44 -19.54
CA GLY A 115 -0.65 1.52 -19.98
C GLY A 115 0.40 1.17 -18.95
N ARG A 116 0.30 1.68 -17.71
CA ARG A 116 1.27 1.39 -16.62
C ARG A 116 0.65 0.72 -15.40
N GLY A 117 -0.67 0.53 -15.42
CA GLY A 117 -1.39 -0.06 -14.33
C GLY A 117 -2.10 0.95 -13.44
N SER A 118 -2.74 0.44 -12.41
CA SER A 118 -3.49 1.24 -11.45
C SER A 118 -3.29 0.77 -10.00
N SER A 119 -3.61 1.65 -9.06
CA SER A 119 -3.74 1.33 -7.65
C SER A 119 -5.07 1.84 -7.11
N PHE A 120 -5.82 0.97 -6.47
CA PHE A 120 -7.01 1.31 -5.71
C PHE A 120 -6.66 1.30 -4.24
N ASN A 121 -6.79 2.44 -3.60
CA ASN A 121 -6.34 2.69 -2.25
C ASN A 121 -7.55 2.97 -1.36
N PHE A 122 -7.60 2.35 -0.18
CA PHE A 122 -8.65 2.66 0.78
C PHE A 122 -8.18 2.52 2.22
N THR A 123 -8.84 3.24 3.12
CA THR A 123 -8.67 3.06 4.56
C THR A 123 -9.95 2.50 5.16
N ILE A 124 -9.85 1.83 6.29
CA ILE A 124 -10.98 1.42 7.14
C ILE A 124 -10.59 1.52 8.61
N ARG A 125 -11.58 1.73 9.49
CA ARG A 125 -11.38 1.68 10.94
C ARG A 125 -11.92 0.39 11.51
N LEU A 126 -11.12 -0.21 12.39
CA LEU A 126 -11.42 -1.45 13.09
C LEU A 126 -11.19 -1.22 14.59
N LYS A 127 -11.92 -1.91 15.44
CA LYS A 127 -11.69 -1.85 16.87
C LYS A 127 -10.59 -2.81 17.27
N LEU A 128 -9.82 -2.43 18.28
CA LEU A 128 -8.91 -3.34 18.96
C LEU A 128 -9.74 -4.26 19.88
N GLU A 129 -9.32 -5.52 19.97
CA GLU A 129 -9.82 -6.39 21.00
C GLU A 129 -9.39 -5.83 22.36
N PRO A 130 -10.27 -5.65 23.36
CA PRO A 130 -9.84 -5.22 24.68
C PRO A 130 -8.78 -6.20 25.19
N ASN A 131 -7.65 -5.69 25.67
CA ASN A 131 -6.68 -6.52 26.36
C ASN A 131 -7.28 -7.02 27.66
N ASP A 132 -7.90 -8.17 27.65
CA ASP A 132 -8.08 -8.97 28.87
C ASP A 132 -6.70 -9.51 29.24
N GLU A 133 -6.01 -8.79 30.12
CA GLU A 133 -4.85 -9.31 30.84
C GLU A 133 -5.34 -10.43 31.79
N GLU A 134 -5.67 -11.59 31.26
CA GLU A 134 -5.81 -12.88 31.99
C GLU A 134 -6.65 -13.83 31.12
N HIS A 135 -5.97 -14.52 30.23
CA HIS A 135 -6.21 -15.92 29.87
C HIS A 135 -5.37 -16.28 28.64
N ILE A 136 -4.13 -16.70 28.90
CA ILE A 136 -3.36 -17.49 27.94
C ILE A 136 -3.97 -18.90 27.98
N GLU A 137 -5.11 -19.09 27.32
CA GLU A 137 -5.47 -20.41 26.84
C GLU A 137 -4.94 -20.56 25.41
N GLU A 138 -3.94 -21.41 25.27
CA GLU A 138 -3.45 -21.90 23.99
C GLU A 138 -4.61 -22.50 23.22
N SER A 139 -5.27 -21.70 22.40
CA SER A 139 -6.21 -22.22 21.40
C SER A 139 -5.41 -23.02 20.38
N PRO A 140 -5.79 -24.28 20.07
CA PRO A 140 -5.08 -25.08 19.10
C PRO A 140 -5.14 -24.37 17.75
N ILE A 141 -3.96 -24.00 17.24
CA ILE A 141 -3.75 -23.51 15.90
C ILE A 141 -4.48 -24.43 14.92
N ARG A 142 -5.57 -23.96 14.34
CA ARG A 142 -6.19 -24.64 13.19
C ARG A 142 -5.23 -24.50 12.02
N THR A 143 -4.31 -25.46 11.96
CA THR A 143 -3.47 -25.62 10.77
C THR A 143 -4.36 -25.90 9.58
N TRP A 144 -4.56 -24.90 8.73
CA TRP A 144 -4.99 -25.12 7.37
C TRP A 144 -3.87 -25.93 6.68
N LYS A 145 -4.13 -27.21 6.46
CA LYS A 145 -3.32 -28.00 5.55
C LYS A 145 -3.58 -27.50 4.12
N SER A 146 -2.92 -26.42 3.75
CA SER A 146 -2.76 -26.01 2.37
C SER A 146 -1.78 -27.00 1.73
N SER A 147 -2.32 -27.96 0.99
CA SER A 147 -1.52 -28.69 0.03
C SER A 147 -1.09 -27.74 -1.08
N THR A 148 0.21 -27.77 -1.36
CA THR A 148 0.95 -27.23 -2.48
C THR A 148 1.53 -25.81 -2.40
N ASN A 149 2.87 -25.79 -2.21
CA ASN A 149 3.83 -24.76 -2.71
C ASN A 149 3.76 -23.29 -2.24
N VAL A 150 3.01 -22.93 -1.20
CA VAL A 150 3.01 -21.57 -0.68
C VAL A 150 4.37 -21.17 -0.08
N ASN A 151 5.07 -22.10 0.60
CA ASN A 151 6.39 -21.81 1.19
C ASN A 151 7.49 -21.49 0.15
N LYS A 152 7.33 -21.94 -1.10
CA LYS A 152 8.29 -21.60 -2.16
C LYS A 152 8.02 -20.20 -2.73
N ILE A 153 6.76 -19.81 -2.81
CA ILE A 153 6.35 -18.47 -3.29
C ILE A 153 6.70 -17.40 -2.26
N VAL A 154 6.50 -17.65 -0.95
CA VAL A 154 6.85 -16.73 0.13
C VAL A 154 8.37 -16.55 0.21
N ALA A 155 9.16 -17.62 0.12
CA ALA A 155 10.62 -17.51 0.12
C ALA A 155 11.18 -16.80 -1.13
N GLU A 156 10.52 -16.91 -2.28
CA GLU A 156 10.91 -16.18 -3.51
C GLU A 156 10.49 -14.68 -3.42
N GLN A 157 9.41 -14.34 -2.71
CA GLN A 157 9.00 -12.95 -2.49
C GLN A 157 9.88 -12.22 -1.47
N ASP A 158 10.29 -12.89 -0.39
CA ASP A 158 11.23 -12.31 0.58
C ASP A 158 12.60 -12.02 -0.05
N LEU A 159 13.07 -12.90 -0.98
CA LEU A 159 14.29 -12.67 -1.77
C LEU A 159 14.14 -11.52 -2.77
N MET A 160 12.93 -11.23 -3.24
CA MET A 160 12.67 -10.21 -4.27
C MET A 160 12.78 -8.79 -3.71
N TYR A 161 12.49 -8.57 -2.42
CA TYR A 161 12.59 -7.29 -1.73
C TYR A 161 13.77 -7.24 -0.74
N GLU A 162 14.69 -8.23 -0.79
CA GLU A 162 15.90 -8.17 0.02
C GLU A 162 16.63 -6.86 -0.24
N PHE A 163 17.01 -6.18 0.86
CA PHE A 163 17.69 -4.89 0.80
C PHE A 163 18.93 -4.96 -0.11
N GLY A 164 18.96 -4.09 -1.11
CA GLY A 164 20.02 -4.06 -2.12
C GLY A 164 19.80 -4.98 -3.33
N SER A 165 18.69 -5.74 -3.41
CA SER A 165 18.30 -6.44 -4.64
C SER A 165 17.95 -5.44 -5.76
N ASP A 166 18.00 -5.84 -7.03
CA ASP A 166 17.74 -4.93 -8.16
C ASP A 166 16.31 -4.37 -8.15
N ILE A 167 15.36 -5.16 -7.63
CA ILE A 167 13.98 -4.71 -7.47
C ILE A 167 13.91 -3.69 -6.33
N ASN A 168 14.50 -3.98 -5.18
CA ASN A 168 14.55 -3.07 -4.03
C ASN A 168 15.21 -1.73 -4.41
N LYS A 169 16.37 -1.75 -5.10
CA LYS A 169 17.03 -0.56 -5.62
C LYS A 169 16.12 0.30 -6.49
N ARG A 170 15.38 -0.35 -7.41
CA ARG A 170 14.46 0.35 -8.33
C ARG A 170 13.31 0.99 -7.56
N GLU A 171 12.72 0.27 -6.61
CA GLU A 171 11.61 0.79 -5.81
C GLU A 171 12.07 1.92 -4.87
N ILE A 172 13.22 1.79 -4.19
CA ILE A 172 13.79 2.87 -3.38
C ILE A 172 13.93 4.15 -4.23
N ARG A 173 14.51 4.05 -5.43
CA ARG A 173 14.67 5.18 -6.34
C ARG A 173 13.32 5.82 -6.70
N ASN A 174 12.37 5.01 -7.14
CA ASN A 174 11.05 5.45 -7.57
C ASN A 174 10.30 6.20 -6.46
N TYR A 175 10.28 5.65 -5.25
CA TYR A 175 9.59 6.28 -4.12
C TYR A 175 10.34 7.50 -3.58
N PHE A 176 11.66 7.50 -3.64
CA PHE A 176 12.47 8.64 -3.27
C PHE A 176 12.25 9.84 -4.21
N GLU A 177 12.18 9.57 -5.51
CA GLU A 177 11.88 10.57 -6.53
C GLU A 177 10.47 11.16 -6.34
N LYS A 178 9.46 10.30 -6.18
CA LYS A 178 8.07 10.72 -5.90
C LYS A 178 7.96 11.54 -4.61
N MET A 179 8.68 11.17 -3.57
CA MET A 179 8.74 11.89 -2.31
C MET A 179 9.30 13.30 -2.52
N ASN A 180 10.42 13.44 -3.23
CA ASN A 180 11.03 14.74 -3.49
C ASN A 180 10.11 15.63 -4.35
N ILE A 181 9.52 15.10 -5.41
CA ILE A 181 8.55 15.83 -6.26
C ILE A 181 7.36 16.30 -5.42
N SER A 182 6.79 15.44 -4.57
CA SER A 182 5.66 15.82 -3.72
C SER A 182 6.03 16.90 -2.70
N MET A 183 7.25 16.87 -2.17
CA MET A 183 7.78 17.87 -1.26
C MET A 183 7.95 19.22 -1.96
N ASP A 184 8.49 19.23 -3.18
CA ASP A 184 8.64 20.43 -4.00
C ASP A 184 7.30 21.04 -4.43
N MET A 185 6.24 20.22 -4.49
CA MET A 185 4.86 20.64 -4.75
C MET A 185 4.07 21.01 -3.48
N ASP A 186 4.74 21.07 -2.32
CA ASP A 186 4.14 21.35 -1.00
C ASP A 186 3.00 20.38 -0.60
N ASN A 187 3.05 19.14 -1.16
CA ASN A 187 2.06 18.10 -0.88
C ASN A 187 2.53 17.17 0.24
N TRP A 188 2.53 17.70 1.46
CA TRP A 188 3.09 17.02 2.64
C TRP A 188 2.44 15.68 2.96
N GLN A 189 1.14 15.51 2.70
CA GLN A 189 0.44 14.25 2.92
C GLN A 189 0.97 13.14 2.02
N LYS A 190 1.20 13.43 0.73
CA LYS A 190 1.82 12.48 -0.20
C LYS A 190 3.30 12.25 0.13
N THR A 191 4.01 13.31 0.48
CA THR A 191 5.42 13.23 0.89
C THR A 191 5.60 12.30 2.08
N GLU A 192 4.75 12.38 3.08
CA GLU A 192 4.76 11.49 4.25
C GLU A 192 4.49 10.03 3.88
N SER A 193 3.50 9.77 3.02
CA SER A 193 3.20 8.43 2.52
C SER A 193 4.39 7.80 1.80
N PHE A 194 5.06 8.55 0.91
CA PHE A 194 6.24 8.06 0.20
C PHE A 194 7.44 7.86 1.13
N ALA A 195 7.63 8.74 2.11
CA ALA A 195 8.68 8.57 3.13
C ALA A 195 8.50 7.31 3.96
N ALA A 196 7.26 6.96 4.32
CA ALA A 196 6.95 5.72 5.03
C ALA A 196 7.32 4.49 4.17
N THR A 197 7.03 4.52 2.87
CA THR A 197 7.43 3.44 1.96
C THR A 197 8.95 3.33 1.82
N VAL A 198 9.67 4.47 1.69
CA VAL A 198 11.14 4.48 1.68
C VAL A 198 11.69 3.85 2.95
N LYS A 199 11.11 4.15 4.11
CA LYS A 199 11.50 3.56 5.39
C LYS A 199 11.37 2.03 5.40
N GLN A 200 10.27 1.50 4.87
CA GLN A 200 10.08 0.04 4.75
C GLN A 200 11.12 -0.59 3.82
N LEU A 201 11.34 -0.01 2.65
CA LEU A 201 12.30 -0.50 1.66
C LEU A 201 13.75 -0.47 2.16
N THR A 202 14.06 0.38 3.14
CA THR A 202 15.39 0.53 3.73
C THR A 202 15.54 -0.19 5.07
N ALA A 203 14.54 -0.94 5.53
CA ALA A 203 14.56 -1.61 6.83
C ALA A 203 15.69 -2.65 6.99
N GLY A 204 16.16 -3.24 5.88
CA GLY A 204 17.32 -4.17 5.88
C GLY A 204 18.70 -3.50 5.89
N GLY A 205 18.77 -2.18 5.78
CA GLY A 205 20.02 -1.42 5.82
C GLY A 205 20.61 -1.26 7.23
N SER A 206 21.77 -0.59 7.30
CA SER A 206 22.46 -0.35 8.56
C SER A 206 21.61 0.41 9.58
N LYS A 207 21.97 0.30 10.86
CA LYS A 207 21.31 1.08 11.93
C LYS A 207 21.46 2.59 11.72
N GLU A 208 22.55 3.02 11.10
CA GLU A 208 22.82 4.40 10.74
C GLU A 208 21.85 4.88 9.65
N LEU A 209 21.66 4.10 8.59
CA LEU A 209 20.69 4.39 7.52
C LEU A 209 19.26 4.44 8.08
N GLN A 210 18.85 3.46 8.89
CA GLN A 210 17.53 3.45 9.51
C GLN A 210 17.27 4.70 10.38
N ARG A 211 18.28 5.17 11.14
CA ARG A 211 18.19 6.41 11.92
C ARG A 211 18.08 7.67 11.03
N ALA A 212 18.82 7.69 9.91
CA ALA A 212 18.76 8.80 8.97
C ALA A 212 17.38 8.88 8.30
N VAL A 213 16.84 7.75 7.85
CA VAL A 213 15.49 7.65 7.27
C VAL A 213 14.43 8.07 8.29
N PHE A 214 14.54 7.64 9.54
CA PHE A 214 13.62 8.08 10.59
C PHE A 214 13.67 9.60 10.82
N LYS A 215 14.86 10.21 10.83
CA LYS A 215 14.99 11.67 10.95
C LYS A 215 14.35 12.40 9.77
N MET A 216 14.51 11.88 8.57
CA MET A 216 13.87 12.40 7.36
C MET A 216 12.35 12.35 7.47
N GLU A 217 11.79 11.21 7.85
CA GLU A 217 10.34 11.05 8.08
C GLU A 217 9.82 12.05 9.12
N MET A 218 10.55 12.23 10.23
CA MET A 218 10.14 13.17 11.28
C MET A 218 10.19 14.64 10.87
N SER A 219 11.09 15.04 9.96
CA SER A 219 11.12 16.38 9.40
C SER A 219 9.97 16.62 8.42
N ILE A 220 9.66 15.61 7.60
CA ILE A 220 8.52 15.61 6.67
C ILE A 220 7.19 15.78 7.43
N ARG A 221 6.99 15.04 8.51
CA ARG A 221 5.79 15.18 9.37
C ARG A 221 5.62 16.57 9.98
N LYS A 222 6.71 17.31 10.14
CA LYS A 222 6.68 18.70 10.61
C LYS A 222 6.49 19.72 9.49
N ALA A 223 6.40 19.25 8.25
CA ALA A 223 6.37 20.10 7.05
C ALA A 223 7.54 21.10 6.98
N ASP A 224 8.71 20.70 7.48
CA ASP A 224 9.93 21.50 7.47
C ASP A 224 10.71 21.21 6.18
N TYR A 225 10.50 22.03 5.15
CA TYR A 225 11.05 21.80 3.81
C TYR A 225 12.59 21.72 3.81
N GLU A 226 13.27 22.72 4.39
CA GLU A 226 14.73 22.81 4.40
C GLU A 226 15.35 21.58 5.08
N LYS A 227 14.83 21.23 6.26
CA LYS A 227 15.31 20.11 7.03
C LYS A 227 14.96 18.76 6.37
N SER A 228 13.82 18.67 5.71
CA SER A 228 13.43 17.46 4.97
C SER A 228 14.34 17.24 3.76
N ARG A 229 14.70 18.31 3.06
CA ARG A 229 15.67 18.28 1.96
C ARG A 229 17.06 17.85 2.44
N GLU A 230 17.58 18.46 3.51
CA GLU A 230 18.87 18.10 4.09
C GLU A 230 18.90 16.61 4.49
N CYS A 231 17.87 16.14 5.21
CA CYS A 231 17.75 14.74 5.60
C CYS A 231 17.64 13.80 4.39
N SER A 232 16.90 14.20 3.34
CA SER A 232 16.74 13.45 2.11
C SER A 232 18.09 13.24 1.39
N GLU A 233 18.89 14.30 1.23
CA GLU A 233 20.22 14.19 0.62
C GLU A 233 21.16 13.31 1.45
N ARG A 234 21.10 13.42 2.77
CA ARG A 234 21.88 12.55 3.65
C ARG A 234 21.53 11.06 3.50
N VAL A 235 20.23 10.73 3.41
CA VAL A 235 19.78 9.35 3.17
C VAL A 235 20.26 8.85 1.80
N LYS A 236 20.22 9.69 0.74
CA LYS A 236 20.75 9.33 -0.57
C LYS A 236 22.24 9.00 -0.54
N GLU A 237 23.07 9.81 0.15
CA GLU A 237 24.50 9.53 0.30
C GLU A 237 24.72 8.17 0.94
N MET A 238 24.03 7.88 2.06
CA MET A 238 24.15 6.60 2.77
C MET A 238 23.69 5.41 1.91
N LEU A 239 22.62 5.57 1.13
CA LEU A 239 22.16 4.54 0.20
C LEU A 239 23.20 4.24 -0.89
N ARG A 240 23.91 5.25 -1.41
CA ARG A 240 25.01 5.05 -2.36
C ARG A 240 26.20 4.32 -1.76
N GLU A 241 26.46 4.52 -0.46
CA GLU A 241 27.53 3.83 0.26
C GLU A 241 27.16 2.36 0.54
N GLU A 242 25.92 2.08 0.93
CA GLU A 242 25.48 0.73 1.34
C GLU A 242 25.05 -0.16 0.16
N ILE A 243 24.53 0.43 -0.92
CA ILE A 243 24.00 -0.31 -2.06
C ILE A 243 24.83 0.01 -3.31
N LYS A 244 25.64 -0.98 -3.76
CA LYS A 244 26.38 -0.83 -5.02
C LYS A 244 25.42 -0.60 -6.20
N ASP A 245 25.81 0.31 -7.09
CA ASP A 245 25.13 0.62 -8.34
C ASP A 245 23.71 1.22 -8.18
N ILE A 246 23.38 1.73 -7.00
CA ILE A 246 22.15 2.53 -6.85
C ILE A 246 22.42 3.94 -7.41
N VAL A 247 21.74 4.27 -8.50
CA VAL A 247 21.75 5.62 -9.09
C VAL A 247 20.54 6.37 -8.52
N MET A 248 20.76 7.36 -7.64
CA MET A 248 19.73 8.15 -6.95
C MET A 248 19.69 9.60 -7.47
#